data_35b92efc0915fabe0b4488ad3c4368b4
#
_entry.id   35b92efc0915fabe0b4488ad3c4368b4
#
_cell.length_a   1.000
_cell.length_b   1.000
_cell.length_c   1.000
_cell.angle_alpha   90.00
_cell.angle_beta   90.00
_cell.angle_gamma   90.00
#
_symmetry.space_group_name_H-M   'P 1'
#
loop_
_entity.id
_entity.type
_entity.pdbx_description
1 polymer ?
#
loop_
_entity_poly.entity_id
_entity_poly.type
_entity_poly.pdbx_seq_one_letter_code
_entity_poly.pdbx_strand_id
1 'polypeptide(L)'
;MPYKIAVENNVLRIALNGRITGGDLLDLAAETTNYEHGVDVVPHRITDMTGIAELAIHYPDVSNLAAKRRQLRFPNPFKSAIIACQVQHLGYARMFQTLNDNPQIAIRIFPDEASAGEWIASPGNFTRE
;
A
#
# COMPACT_ATOMS: atom_id res chain seq x y z
N MET A 1 8.51 8.21 14.25
CA MET A 1 7.54 8.23 13.15
C MET A 1 6.97 6.83 12.96
N PRO A 2 5.65 6.68 12.89
CA PRO A 2 5.03 5.37 12.70
C PRO A 2 5.21 4.83 11.29
N TYR A 3 5.60 5.67 10.35
CA TYR A 3 5.87 5.21 9.00
C TYR A 3 7.01 6.00 8.39
N LYS A 4 7.59 5.43 7.33
CA LYS A 4 8.67 6.03 6.58
C LYS A 4 8.37 5.86 5.10
N ILE A 5 8.51 6.91 4.32
CA ILE A 5 8.29 6.88 2.87
C ILE A 5 9.60 7.24 2.19
N ALA A 6 10.00 6.41 1.23
CA ALA A 6 11.22 6.66 0.46
C ALA A 6 11.04 6.14 -0.97
N VAL A 7 11.70 6.78 -1.93
CA VAL A 7 11.73 6.29 -3.30
C VAL A 7 13.10 5.70 -3.55
N GLU A 8 13.14 4.40 -3.86
CA GLU A 8 14.38 3.67 -4.11
C GLU A 8 14.22 2.85 -5.39
N ASN A 9 15.15 2.97 -6.32
CA ASN A 9 15.12 2.25 -7.59
C ASN A 9 13.77 2.38 -8.31
N ASN A 10 13.22 3.60 -8.27
CA ASN A 10 11.93 3.93 -8.89
C ASN A 10 10.75 3.16 -8.30
N VAL A 11 10.85 2.77 -7.02
CA VAL A 11 9.77 2.14 -6.26
C VAL A 11 9.52 2.98 -5.02
N LEU A 12 8.26 3.31 -4.77
CA LEU A 12 7.88 4.01 -3.56
C LEU A 12 7.75 2.99 -2.43
N ARG A 13 8.63 3.06 -1.45
CA ARG A 13 8.63 2.15 -0.31
C ARG A 13 8.02 2.84 0.90
N ILE A 14 7.06 2.15 1.50
CA ILE A 14 6.41 2.59 2.74
C ILE A 14 6.70 1.53 3.79
N ALA A 15 7.35 1.92 4.88
CA ALA A 15 7.59 1.02 6.01
C ALA A 15 6.74 1.48 7.19
N LEU A 16 5.90 0.60 7.70
CA LEU A 16 5.07 0.87 8.87
C LEU A 16 5.75 0.28 10.10
N ASN A 17 5.85 1.07 11.17
CA ASN A 17 6.62 0.67 12.35
C ASN A 17 5.89 1.01 13.64
N GLY A 18 6.03 0.14 14.64
CA GLY A 18 5.50 0.39 15.97
C GLY A 18 3.98 0.33 16.02
N ARG A 19 3.37 1.28 16.71
CA ARG A 19 1.92 1.35 16.86
C ARG A 19 1.32 2.20 15.75
N ILE A 20 0.40 1.62 15.00
CA ILE A 20 -0.27 2.29 13.87
C ILE A 20 -1.72 2.55 14.24
N THR A 21 -2.15 3.81 14.14
CA THR A 21 -3.53 4.21 14.43
C THR A 21 -4.26 4.61 13.15
N GLY A 22 -5.58 4.82 13.26
CA GLY A 22 -6.37 5.32 12.13
C GLY A 22 -5.89 6.69 11.65
N GLY A 23 -5.47 7.56 12.57
CA GLY A 23 -4.90 8.86 12.22
C GLY A 23 -3.62 8.74 11.43
N ASP A 24 -2.78 7.76 11.79
CA ASP A 24 -1.54 7.50 11.06
C ASP A 24 -1.83 7.07 9.62
N LEU A 25 -2.87 6.25 9.42
CA LEU A 25 -3.27 5.83 8.08
C LEU A 25 -3.75 7.01 7.24
N LEU A 26 -4.50 7.94 7.84
CA LEU A 26 -4.95 9.13 7.13
C LEU A 26 -3.78 10.03 6.73
N ASP A 27 -2.82 10.22 7.62
CA ASP A 27 -1.62 11.01 7.34
C ASP A 27 -0.80 10.37 6.21
N LEU A 28 -0.61 9.07 6.29
CA LEU A 28 0.13 8.31 5.28
C LEU A 28 -0.56 8.44 3.91
N ALA A 29 -1.88 8.29 3.89
CA ALA A 29 -2.65 8.38 2.66
C ALA A 29 -2.52 9.77 2.03
N ALA A 30 -2.56 10.82 2.85
CA ALA A 30 -2.41 12.19 2.37
C ALA A 30 -1.04 12.43 1.76
N GLU A 31 0.03 11.99 2.43
CA GLU A 31 1.40 12.15 1.92
C GLU A 31 1.59 11.38 0.62
N THR A 32 1.09 10.16 0.56
CA THR A 32 1.22 9.31 -0.61
C THR A 32 0.47 9.91 -1.81
N THR A 33 -0.75 10.38 -1.58
CA THR A 33 -1.56 10.99 -2.64
C THR A 33 -0.89 12.27 -3.16
N ASN A 34 -0.35 13.10 -2.25
CA ASN A 34 0.35 14.31 -2.66
C ASN A 34 1.57 13.97 -3.52
N TYR A 35 2.33 12.95 -3.15
CA TYR A 35 3.46 12.52 -3.94
C TYR A 35 3.02 12.08 -5.34
N GLU A 36 1.96 11.25 -5.41
CA GLU A 36 1.46 10.72 -6.67
C GLU A 36 0.95 11.79 -7.61
N HIS A 37 0.34 12.86 -7.07
CA HIS A 37 -0.14 13.97 -7.87
C HIS A 37 0.97 14.90 -8.34
N GLY A 38 2.16 14.80 -7.75
CA GLY A 38 3.29 15.66 -8.07
C GLY A 38 4.28 15.06 -9.07
N VAL A 39 4.02 13.85 -9.58
CA VAL A 39 4.93 13.16 -10.49
C VAL A 39 4.26 12.88 -11.83
N ASP A 40 5.06 12.82 -12.90
CA ASP A 40 4.55 12.52 -14.25
C ASP A 40 4.21 11.03 -14.42
N VAL A 41 5.00 10.17 -13.77
CA VAL A 41 4.79 8.73 -13.79
C VAL A 41 4.77 8.24 -12.35
N VAL A 42 3.67 7.58 -11.96
CA VAL A 42 3.54 7.02 -10.60
C VAL A 42 4.35 5.73 -10.53
N PRO A 43 5.29 5.64 -9.59
CA PRO A 43 6.08 4.41 -9.44
C PRO A 43 5.26 3.30 -8.80
N HIS A 44 5.72 2.06 -8.98
CA HIS A 44 5.18 0.94 -8.22
C HIS A 44 5.45 1.16 -6.73
N ARG A 45 4.68 0.47 -5.88
CA ARG A 45 4.74 0.66 -4.44
C ARG A 45 4.96 -0.65 -3.72
N ILE A 46 5.75 -0.60 -2.64
CA ILE A 46 5.87 -1.69 -1.68
C ILE A 46 5.51 -1.11 -0.31
N THR A 47 4.52 -1.71 0.36
CA THR A 47 4.13 -1.35 1.72
C THR A 47 4.53 -2.49 2.65
N ASP A 48 5.48 -2.23 3.53
CA ASP A 48 6.01 -3.25 4.45
C ASP A 48 5.34 -3.10 5.81
N MET A 49 4.55 -4.09 6.20
CA MET A 49 3.84 -4.13 7.48
C MET A 49 4.59 -4.92 8.55
N THR A 50 5.75 -5.48 8.23
CA THR A 50 6.45 -6.36 9.18
C THR A 50 6.99 -5.65 10.42
N GLY A 51 7.18 -4.34 10.36
CA GLY A 51 7.65 -3.56 11.51
C GLY A 51 6.55 -3.13 12.47
N ILE A 52 5.29 -3.46 12.20
CA ILE A 52 4.19 -3.07 13.06
C ILE A 52 4.20 -3.90 14.35
N ALA A 53 4.26 -3.22 15.50
CA ALA A 53 4.16 -3.87 16.79
C ALA A 53 2.69 -4.01 17.23
N GLU A 54 1.89 -2.99 16.94
CA GLU A 54 0.47 -2.98 17.28
C GLU A 54 -0.31 -2.26 16.19
N LEU A 55 -1.31 -2.93 15.62
CA LEU A 55 -2.18 -2.33 14.61
C LEU A 55 -3.49 -1.90 15.28
N ALA A 56 -3.51 -0.66 15.75
CA ALA A 56 -4.62 -0.10 16.54
C ALA A 56 -5.61 0.64 15.62
N ILE A 57 -6.21 -0.10 14.71
CA ILE A 57 -7.17 0.43 13.74
C ILE A 57 -8.45 -0.39 13.78
N HIS A 58 -9.50 0.16 13.18
CA HIS A 58 -10.82 -0.46 13.11
C HIS A 58 -11.27 -0.55 11.66
N TYR A 59 -12.31 -1.34 11.42
CA TYR A 59 -12.86 -1.53 10.08
C TYR A 59 -13.10 -0.22 9.32
N PRO A 60 -13.75 0.80 9.91
CA PRO A 60 -13.99 2.05 9.17
C PRO A 60 -12.72 2.75 8.71
N ASP A 61 -11.61 2.61 9.46
CA ASP A 61 -10.34 3.22 9.06
C ASP A 61 -9.89 2.68 7.71
N VAL A 62 -9.97 1.37 7.53
CA VAL A 62 -9.56 0.72 6.28
C VAL A 62 -10.56 0.96 5.16
N SER A 63 -11.86 0.85 5.45
CA SER A 63 -12.88 1.05 4.43
C SER A 63 -12.89 2.47 3.90
N ASN A 64 -12.69 3.47 4.76
CA ASN A 64 -12.60 4.87 4.35
C ASN A 64 -11.36 5.13 3.49
N LEU A 65 -10.23 4.56 3.90
CA LEU A 65 -8.99 4.66 3.11
C LEU A 65 -9.17 4.06 1.72
N ALA A 66 -9.72 2.86 1.66
CA ALA A 66 -9.95 2.16 0.40
C ALA A 66 -10.92 2.94 -0.51
N ALA A 67 -11.98 3.51 0.06
CA ALA A 67 -12.95 4.29 -0.70
C ALA A 67 -12.32 5.52 -1.32
N LYS A 68 -11.44 6.20 -0.61
CA LYS A 68 -10.73 7.37 -1.13
C LYS A 68 -9.79 6.97 -2.27
N ARG A 69 -9.00 5.92 -2.08
CA ARG A 69 -8.05 5.45 -3.09
C ARG A 69 -8.76 4.95 -4.34
N ARG A 70 -9.91 4.32 -4.20
CA ARG A 70 -10.68 3.79 -5.32
C ARG A 70 -11.13 4.88 -6.30
N GLN A 71 -11.36 6.09 -5.82
CA GLN A 71 -11.85 7.19 -6.63
C GLN A 71 -10.75 7.99 -7.32
N LEU A 72 -9.49 7.74 -6.98
CA LEU A 72 -8.38 8.49 -7.56
C LEU A 72 -8.11 8.10 -9.00
N ARG A 73 -7.59 9.05 -9.76
CA ARG A 73 -7.14 8.82 -11.13
C ARG A 73 -5.66 9.17 -11.22
N PHE A 74 -4.92 8.33 -11.92
CA PHE A 74 -3.47 8.45 -12.05
C PHE A 74 -3.07 8.53 -13.52
N PRO A 75 -1.89 9.10 -13.82
CA PRO A 75 -1.41 9.16 -15.22
C PRO A 75 -1.08 7.79 -15.79
N ASN A 76 -0.84 6.78 -14.95
CA ASN A 76 -0.49 5.43 -15.39
C ASN A 76 -0.96 4.40 -14.37
N PRO A 77 -1.21 3.15 -14.80
CA PRO A 77 -1.43 2.07 -13.84
C PRO A 77 -0.14 1.72 -13.13
N PHE A 78 -0.25 1.16 -11.92
CA PHE A 78 0.91 0.73 -11.15
C PHE A 78 0.58 -0.42 -10.22
N LYS A 79 1.62 -1.11 -9.76
CA LYS A 79 1.53 -2.23 -8.83
C LYS A 79 1.71 -1.74 -7.40
N SER A 80 0.96 -2.31 -6.48
CA SER A 80 1.07 -2.04 -5.05
C SER A 80 1.20 -3.37 -4.32
N ALA A 81 2.42 -3.70 -3.90
CA ALA A 81 2.71 -4.91 -3.14
C ALA A 81 2.61 -4.60 -1.66
N ILE A 82 1.91 -5.45 -0.91
CA ILE A 82 1.80 -5.33 0.55
C ILE A 82 2.49 -6.55 1.15
N ILE A 83 3.47 -6.31 2.03
CA ILE A 83 4.16 -7.38 2.74
C ILE A 83 3.52 -7.53 4.10
N ALA A 84 2.85 -8.66 4.34
CA ALA A 84 2.16 -8.94 5.59
C ALA A 84 2.15 -10.45 5.83
N CYS A 85 2.42 -10.87 7.07
CA CYS A 85 2.44 -12.30 7.42
C CYS A 85 1.68 -12.62 8.70
N GLN A 86 1.45 -11.65 9.59
CA GLN A 86 0.66 -11.88 10.78
C GLN A 86 -0.83 -11.87 10.45
N VAL A 87 -1.61 -12.70 11.16
CA VAL A 87 -3.03 -12.91 10.87
C VAL A 87 -3.82 -11.59 10.83
N GLN A 88 -3.65 -10.74 11.83
CA GLN A 88 -4.37 -9.46 11.89
C GLN A 88 -3.98 -8.56 10.71
N HIS A 89 -2.69 -8.50 10.39
CA HIS A 89 -2.20 -7.67 9.28
C HIS A 89 -2.73 -8.18 7.94
N LEU A 90 -2.72 -9.49 7.74
CA LEU A 90 -3.27 -10.12 6.54
C LEU A 90 -4.75 -9.82 6.39
N GLY A 91 -5.51 -9.87 7.47
CA GLY A 91 -6.94 -9.57 7.44
C GLY A 91 -7.22 -8.17 6.93
N TYR A 92 -6.53 -7.18 7.48
CA TYR A 92 -6.72 -5.80 7.04
C TYR A 92 -6.17 -5.55 5.63
N ALA A 93 -5.06 -6.18 5.27
CA ALA A 93 -4.50 -6.05 3.93
C ALA A 93 -5.45 -6.60 2.87
N ARG A 94 -6.07 -7.76 3.14
CA ARG A 94 -7.05 -8.36 2.23
C ARG A 94 -8.31 -7.52 2.10
N MET A 95 -8.75 -6.94 3.23
CA MET A 95 -9.90 -6.03 3.21
C MET A 95 -9.61 -4.80 2.35
N PHE A 96 -8.44 -4.21 2.53
CA PHE A 96 -8.04 -3.07 1.72
C PHE A 96 -7.96 -3.43 0.23
N GLN A 97 -7.38 -4.57 -0.09
CA GLN A 97 -7.28 -5.06 -1.46
C GLN A 97 -8.66 -5.20 -2.11
N THR A 98 -9.60 -5.79 -1.37
CA THR A 98 -10.95 -6.03 -1.87
C THR A 98 -11.74 -4.74 -2.08
N LEU A 99 -11.63 -3.81 -1.12
CA LEU A 99 -12.42 -2.57 -1.14
C LEU A 99 -11.82 -1.50 -2.06
N ASN A 100 -10.51 -1.53 -2.27
CA ASN A 100 -9.86 -0.59 -3.17
C ASN A 100 -9.92 -1.14 -4.60
N ASP A 101 -11.08 -1.02 -5.21
CA ASP A 101 -11.34 -1.54 -6.55
C ASP A 101 -11.04 -0.48 -7.62
N ASN A 102 -9.78 -0.05 -7.67
CA ASN A 102 -9.33 0.93 -8.64
C ASN A 102 -8.64 0.19 -9.80
N PRO A 103 -9.13 0.33 -11.04
CA PRO A 103 -8.57 -0.42 -12.16
C PRO A 103 -7.12 -0.06 -12.49
N GLN A 104 -6.62 1.07 -12.01
CA GLN A 104 -5.24 1.47 -12.25
C GLN A 104 -4.26 0.93 -11.20
N ILE A 105 -4.77 0.36 -10.10
CA ILE A 105 -3.94 -0.15 -9.01
C ILE A 105 -4.09 -1.66 -8.90
N ALA A 106 -3.01 -2.40 -9.21
CA ALA A 106 -2.98 -3.85 -8.98
C ALA A 106 -2.38 -4.10 -7.61
N ILE A 107 -3.17 -4.63 -6.68
CA ILE A 107 -2.73 -4.90 -5.31
C ILE A 107 -2.54 -6.39 -5.10
N ARG A 108 -1.36 -6.79 -4.61
CA ARG A 108 -1.08 -8.17 -4.21
C ARG A 108 -0.41 -8.20 -2.86
N ILE A 109 -0.64 -9.27 -2.11
CA ILE A 109 -0.13 -9.44 -0.76
C ILE A 109 0.92 -10.56 -0.76
N PHE A 110 2.05 -10.30 -0.12
CA PHE A 110 3.19 -11.22 -0.10
C PHE A 110 3.66 -11.46 1.34
N PRO A 111 4.22 -12.64 1.62
CA PRO A 111 4.73 -12.92 2.97
C PRO A 111 6.11 -12.33 3.23
N ASP A 112 6.84 -11.93 2.20
CA ASP A 112 8.21 -11.46 2.35
C ASP A 112 8.62 -10.48 1.26
N GLU A 113 9.76 -9.85 1.49
CA GLU A 113 10.35 -8.84 0.61
C GLU A 113 10.72 -9.42 -0.76
N ALA A 114 11.27 -10.63 -0.79
CA ALA A 114 11.77 -11.23 -2.03
C ALA A 114 10.64 -11.46 -3.03
N SER A 115 9.54 -12.06 -2.60
CA SER A 115 8.41 -12.33 -3.49
C SER A 115 7.72 -11.04 -3.94
N ALA A 116 7.62 -10.05 -3.06
CA ALA A 116 7.08 -8.73 -3.43
C ALA A 116 7.94 -8.08 -4.51
N GLY A 117 9.27 -8.10 -4.32
CA GLY A 117 10.20 -7.51 -5.28
C GLY A 117 10.18 -8.19 -6.64
N GLU A 118 10.04 -9.51 -6.65
CA GLU A 118 9.93 -10.27 -7.91
C GLU A 118 8.70 -9.84 -8.72
N TRP A 119 7.56 -9.68 -8.05
CA TRP A 119 6.35 -9.26 -8.74
C TRP A 119 6.47 -7.83 -9.26
N ILE A 120 7.02 -6.93 -8.44
CA ILE A 120 7.22 -5.54 -8.85
C ILE A 120 8.10 -5.45 -10.10
N ALA A 121 9.14 -6.27 -10.16
CA ALA A 121 10.08 -6.28 -11.28
C ALA A 121 9.54 -6.99 -12.53
N SER A 122 8.51 -7.83 -12.40
CA SER A 122 8.00 -8.57 -13.56
C SER A 122 7.21 -7.63 -14.47
N PRO A 123 7.48 -7.67 -15.79
CA PRO A 123 6.87 -6.73 -16.71
C PRO A 123 5.38 -7.02 -16.95
N GLY A 124 4.57 -5.96 -16.99
CA GLY A 124 3.19 -6.02 -17.46
C GLY A 124 2.21 -6.83 -16.62
N ASN A 125 2.56 -7.31 -15.45
CA ASN A 125 1.67 -8.15 -14.64
C ASN A 125 0.87 -7.32 -13.66
N PHE A 126 -0.28 -6.79 -14.12
CA PHE A 126 -1.18 -5.98 -13.31
C PHE A 126 -2.42 -6.74 -12.83
N THR A 127 -2.32 -8.06 -12.68
CA THR A 127 -3.45 -8.86 -12.22
C THR A 127 -3.52 -8.89 -10.70
N ARG A 128 -4.74 -8.90 -10.20
CA ARG A 128 -5.00 -9.09 -8.77
C ARG A 128 -4.93 -10.57 -8.40
N GLU A 129 -4.58 -10.81 -7.17
CA GLU A 129 -4.53 -12.15 -6.63
C GLU A 129 -5.87 -12.56 -6.06
#